data_01bf6bc64119a5e8337d8cc4556d5fe0
#
_entry.id   01bf6bc64119a5e8337d8cc4556d5fe0
#
_cell.length_a   1.000
_cell.length_b   1.000
_cell.length_c   1.000
_cell.angle_alpha   90.00
_cell.angle_beta   90.00
_cell.angle_gamma   90.00
#
_symmetry.space_group_name_H-M   'P 1'
#
loop_
_entity.id
_entity.type
_entity.pdbx_description
1 polymer ?
#
loop_
_entity_poly.entity_id
_entity_poly.type
_entity_poly.pdbx_seq_one_letter_code
_entity_poly.pdbx_strand_id
1 'polypeptide(L)'
;FKSTESQQITVKNNSAQAVTVAASSTGAAPAVTIDPSEQEIPAGESATFTVTPAENLATDTPYPDNILFADQNNSDNKIIVPVNVTIPAPAVSNVTRDPKDGPDFGTLVDGYTELPASQTITLTNEGNADAVLSDAVSSTGAAQGQYFDITWQAQTVKSGDKAIFTIQPKVNLTANATPYTETFTITDTTNGKSIPITATVTVNSPDPSLDVSGQLIDFAAAKKGYSEIAPQQFTVTNNGNVTVTLEQPAL
;
A
#
# COMPACT_ATOMS: atom_id res chain seq x y z
N PHE A 1 -12.87 3.60 -29.37
CA PHE A 1 -12.05 2.44 -28.99
C PHE A 1 -11.50 2.65 -27.58
N LYS A 2 -11.73 1.69 -26.68
CA LYS A 2 -11.11 1.61 -25.35
C LYS A 2 -10.28 0.32 -25.23
N SER A 3 -9.67 -0.11 -26.31
CA SER A 3 -8.82 -1.29 -26.39
C SER A 3 -7.91 -1.19 -27.62
N THR A 4 -6.95 -2.08 -27.72
CA THR A 4 -6.11 -2.26 -28.92
C THR A 4 -6.79 -3.16 -29.97
N GLU A 5 -8.01 -3.62 -29.72
CA GLU A 5 -8.72 -4.52 -30.61
C GLU A 5 -9.29 -3.77 -31.81
N SER A 6 -9.26 -4.45 -32.98
CA SER A 6 -9.86 -3.95 -34.22
C SER A 6 -11.38 -3.95 -34.13
N GLN A 7 -12.01 -3.02 -34.84
CA GLN A 7 -13.47 -2.99 -35.04
C GLN A 7 -13.81 -2.96 -36.53
N GLN A 8 -15.03 -3.36 -36.86
CA GLN A 8 -15.50 -3.43 -38.23
C GLN A 8 -16.53 -2.35 -38.53
N ILE A 9 -16.39 -1.68 -39.68
CA ILE A 9 -17.36 -0.75 -40.22
C ILE A 9 -17.87 -1.33 -41.54
N THR A 10 -19.18 -1.47 -41.66
CA THR A 10 -19.83 -1.93 -42.89
C THR A 10 -20.37 -0.73 -43.67
N VAL A 11 -19.93 -0.58 -44.92
CA VAL A 11 -20.40 0.43 -45.86
C VAL A 11 -21.30 -0.24 -46.88
N LYS A 12 -22.52 0.29 -47.07
CA LYS A 12 -23.48 -0.19 -48.06
C LYS A 12 -23.58 0.73 -49.25
N ASN A 13 -23.52 0.16 -50.46
CA ASN A 13 -23.80 0.86 -51.70
C ASN A 13 -25.29 0.84 -51.98
N ASN A 14 -25.97 1.97 -51.84
CA ASN A 14 -27.41 2.11 -52.17
C ASN A 14 -27.67 2.58 -53.60
N SER A 15 -26.66 2.69 -54.44
CA SER A 15 -26.81 3.10 -55.83
C SER A 15 -27.12 1.91 -56.76
N ALA A 16 -27.49 2.20 -57.98
CA ALA A 16 -27.75 1.18 -59.01
C ALA A 16 -26.48 0.75 -59.79
N GLN A 17 -25.29 1.28 -59.41
CA GLN A 17 -24.02 0.96 -60.06
C GLN A 17 -22.97 0.59 -58.98
N ALA A 18 -21.93 -0.13 -59.39
CA ALA A 18 -20.81 -0.41 -58.52
C ALA A 18 -20.06 0.90 -58.16
N VAL A 19 -19.58 1.01 -56.92
CA VAL A 19 -18.85 2.17 -56.40
C VAL A 19 -17.52 1.67 -55.81
N THR A 20 -16.42 2.35 -56.19
CA THR A 20 -15.12 2.10 -55.53
C THR A 20 -14.96 3.07 -54.37
N VAL A 21 -14.94 2.54 -53.16
CA VAL A 21 -14.84 3.33 -51.93
C VAL A 21 -13.41 3.30 -51.43
N ALA A 22 -12.79 4.48 -51.30
CA ALA A 22 -11.54 4.67 -50.58
C ALA A 22 -11.82 5.02 -49.09
N ALA A 23 -11.10 4.40 -48.17
CA ALA A 23 -11.18 4.67 -46.75
C ALA A 23 -9.85 5.24 -46.24
N SER A 24 -9.89 6.38 -45.56
CA SER A 24 -8.69 7.01 -45.00
C SER A 24 -8.97 7.73 -43.70
N SER A 25 -7.97 7.79 -42.81
CA SER A 25 -7.98 8.70 -41.68
C SER A 25 -7.73 10.14 -42.14
N THR A 26 -8.43 11.12 -41.56
CA THR A 26 -8.28 12.55 -41.91
C THR A 26 -7.43 13.32 -40.90
N GLY A 27 -7.00 12.69 -39.79
CA GLY A 27 -6.16 13.31 -38.80
C GLY A 27 -4.73 13.57 -39.29
N ALA A 28 -4.13 14.67 -38.84
CA ALA A 28 -2.72 14.98 -39.15
C ALA A 28 -1.74 13.91 -38.60
N ALA A 29 -2.13 13.24 -37.53
CA ALA A 29 -1.49 12.04 -36.97
C ALA A 29 -2.57 10.96 -36.85
N PRO A 30 -2.67 10.03 -37.84
CA PRO A 30 -3.72 9.02 -37.85
C PRO A 30 -3.76 8.22 -36.55
N ALA A 31 -4.90 8.20 -35.87
CA ALA A 31 -5.13 7.40 -34.67
C ALA A 31 -5.54 5.95 -34.97
N VAL A 32 -5.89 5.68 -36.24
CA VAL A 32 -6.32 4.36 -36.73
C VAL A 32 -5.71 4.01 -38.07
N THR A 33 -5.57 2.73 -38.32
CA THR A 33 -5.33 2.15 -39.65
C THR A 33 -6.60 1.47 -40.16
N ILE A 34 -6.80 1.41 -41.48
CA ILE A 34 -8.01 0.88 -42.09
C ILE A 34 -7.61 -0.14 -43.17
N ASP A 35 -8.21 -1.34 -43.10
CA ASP A 35 -7.96 -2.41 -44.04
C ASP A 35 -9.30 -3.07 -44.49
N PRO A 36 -9.56 -3.19 -45.82
CA PRO A 36 -8.81 -2.62 -46.91
C PRO A 36 -8.92 -1.07 -46.98
N SER A 37 -7.91 -0.39 -47.49
CA SER A 37 -7.96 1.08 -47.72
C SER A 37 -8.82 1.48 -48.92
N GLU A 38 -9.17 0.52 -49.77
CA GLU A 38 -10.02 0.69 -50.93
C GLU A 38 -10.74 -0.60 -51.29
N GLN A 39 -12.03 -0.51 -51.67
CA GLN A 39 -12.81 -1.67 -52.09
C GLN A 39 -13.93 -1.25 -53.06
N GLU A 40 -14.13 -2.04 -54.14
CA GLU A 40 -15.31 -1.96 -54.98
C GLU A 40 -16.50 -2.61 -54.29
N ILE A 41 -17.63 -1.91 -54.27
CA ILE A 41 -18.89 -2.39 -53.69
C ILE A 41 -19.93 -2.44 -54.79
N PRO A 42 -20.42 -3.65 -55.21
CA PRO A 42 -21.45 -3.77 -56.23
C PRO A 42 -22.76 -3.05 -55.85
N ALA A 43 -23.61 -2.79 -56.84
CA ALA A 43 -24.90 -2.14 -56.63
C ALA A 43 -25.76 -2.93 -55.59
N GLY A 44 -26.21 -2.24 -54.56
CA GLY A 44 -27.04 -2.81 -53.46
C GLY A 44 -26.28 -3.66 -52.42
N GLU A 45 -25.02 -3.97 -52.64
CA GLU A 45 -24.19 -4.80 -51.75
C GLU A 45 -23.46 -3.94 -50.68
N SER A 46 -22.77 -4.64 -49.76
CA SER A 46 -22.00 -4.04 -48.66
C SER A 46 -20.59 -4.58 -48.63
N ALA A 47 -19.65 -3.74 -48.16
CA ALA A 47 -18.28 -4.12 -47.85
C ALA A 47 -17.95 -3.79 -46.40
N THR A 48 -17.03 -4.55 -45.82
CA THR A 48 -16.57 -4.38 -44.44
C THR A 48 -15.12 -3.90 -44.43
N PHE A 49 -14.87 -2.85 -43.67
CA PHE A 49 -13.56 -2.28 -43.42
C PHE A 49 -13.18 -2.55 -41.97
N THR A 50 -11.99 -3.08 -41.74
CA THR A 50 -11.43 -3.29 -40.40
C THR A 50 -10.66 -2.07 -39.95
N VAL A 51 -11.02 -1.50 -38.83
CA VAL A 51 -10.38 -0.31 -38.25
C VAL A 51 -9.58 -0.76 -37.02
N THR A 52 -8.30 -0.50 -37.02
CA THR A 52 -7.38 -0.88 -35.95
C THR A 52 -6.72 0.37 -35.37
N PRO A 53 -6.63 0.52 -34.02
CA PRO A 53 -5.85 1.59 -33.43
C PRO A 53 -4.41 1.61 -33.95
N ALA A 54 -3.87 2.80 -34.21
CA ALA A 54 -2.49 2.94 -34.65
C ALA A 54 -1.51 2.47 -33.57
N GLU A 55 -0.35 2.01 -33.97
CA GLU A 55 0.72 1.61 -33.06
C GLU A 55 1.33 2.82 -32.33
N ASN A 56 1.88 2.57 -31.14
CA ASN A 56 2.63 3.54 -30.32
C ASN A 56 1.83 4.77 -29.85
N LEU A 57 0.51 4.68 -29.78
CA LEU A 57 -0.30 5.70 -29.12
C LEU A 57 -0.02 5.70 -27.61
N ALA A 58 0.09 6.89 -26.99
CA ALA A 58 0.27 7.01 -25.56
C ALA A 58 -0.96 6.50 -24.80
N THR A 59 -0.73 5.91 -23.63
CA THR A 59 -1.83 5.43 -22.77
C THR A 59 -2.59 6.59 -22.14
N ASP A 60 -3.85 6.35 -21.81
CA ASP A 60 -4.78 7.28 -21.14
C ASP A 60 -4.94 8.65 -21.84
N THR A 61 -4.52 8.73 -23.08
CA THR A 61 -4.67 9.94 -23.91
C THR A 61 -5.74 9.69 -24.97
N PRO A 62 -6.78 10.52 -25.06
CA PRO A 62 -7.76 10.42 -26.13
C PRO A 62 -7.19 10.95 -27.46
N TYR A 63 -7.37 10.16 -28.52
CA TYR A 63 -6.98 10.52 -29.90
C TYR A 63 -8.24 10.63 -30.75
N PRO A 64 -8.85 11.82 -30.85
CA PRO A 64 -9.97 12.03 -31.74
C PRO A 64 -9.49 12.05 -33.22
N ASP A 65 -10.21 11.36 -34.09
CA ASP A 65 -9.94 11.27 -35.52
C ASP A 65 -11.25 11.11 -36.28
N ASN A 66 -11.18 11.17 -37.61
CA ASN A 66 -12.31 10.86 -38.48
C ASN A 66 -11.86 9.93 -39.60
N ILE A 67 -12.70 8.95 -39.89
CA ILE A 67 -12.54 8.09 -41.06
C ILE A 67 -13.40 8.65 -42.17
N LEU A 68 -12.77 8.95 -43.28
CA LEU A 68 -13.42 9.35 -44.53
C LEU A 68 -13.59 8.12 -45.45
N PHE A 69 -14.81 7.78 -45.78
CA PHE A 69 -15.17 6.88 -46.88
C PHE A 69 -15.62 7.71 -48.05
N ALA A 70 -14.91 7.67 -49.16
CA ALA A 70 -15.20 8.48 -50.34
C ALA A 70 -15.29 7.63 -51.62
N ASP A 71 -16.29 7.90 -52.46
CA ASP A 71 -16.38 7.33 -53.77
C ASP A 71 -15.29 7.95 -54.67
N GLN A 72 -14.43 7.14 -55.23
CA GLN A 72 -13.34 7.60 -56.08
C GLN A 72 -13.78 8.25 -57.40
N ASN A 73 -14.99 7.91 -57.86
CA ASN A 73 -15.54 8.46 -59.10
C ASN A 73 -16.45 9.68 -58.87
N ASN A 74 -16.82 9.96 -57.61
CA ASN A 74 -17.66 11.07 -57.22
C ASN A 74 -17.28 11.63 -55.85
N SER A 75 -16.47 12.67 -55.81
CA SER A 75 -15.96 13.30 -54.57
C SER A 75 -17.04 13.90 -53.65
N ASP A 76 -18.26 14.10 -54.15
CA ASP A 76 -19.38 14.60 -53.38
C ASP A 76 -20.06 13.48 -52.59
N ASN A 77 -19.88 12.22 -53.05
CA ASN A 77 -20.38 11.03 -52.38
C ASN A 77 -19.36 10.54 -51.31
N LYS A 78 -19.49 11.05 -50.10
CA LYS A 78 -18.59 10.76 -48.98
C LYS A 78 -19.31 10.65 -47.66
N ILE A 79 -18.77 9.83 -46.75
CA ILE A 79 -19.23 9.63 -45.39
C ILE A 79 -18.05 9.87 -44.46
N ILE A 80 -18.26 10.63 -43.39
CA ILE A 80 -17.27 10.84 -42.32
C ILE A 80 -17.78 10.13 -41.05
N VAL A 81 -16.96 9.25 -40.52
CA VAL A 81 -17.23 8.54 -39.26
C VAL A 81 -16.26 9.03 -38.20
N PRO A 82 -16.72 9.77 -37.17
CA PRO A 82 -15.87 10.18 -36.09
C PRO A 82 -15.44 8.97 -35.27
N VAL A 83 -14.17 8.91 -34.90
CA VAL A 83 -13.59 7.91 -34.03
C VAL A 83 -12.83 8.56 -32.90
N ASN A 84 -12.76 7.90 -31.76
CA ASN A 84 -11.89 8.30 -30.65
C ASN A 84 -11.19 7.05 -30.14
N VAL A 85 -9.86 7.07 -30.09
CA VAL A 85 -9.04 5.98 -29.59
C VAL A 85 -8.48 6.38 -28.23
N THR A 86 -8.59 5.51 -27.24
CA THR A 86 -7.92 5.66 -25.95
C THR A 86 -7.29 4.31 -25.60
N ILE A 87 -5.98 4.27 -25.52
CA ILE A 87 -5.25 3.08 -25.10
C ILE A 87 -5.20 3.08 -23.56
N PRO A 88 -5.75 2.06 -22.87
CA PRO A 88 -5.70 2.02 -21.42
C PRO A 88 -4.26 1.81 -20.94
N ALA A 89 -3.92 2.38 -19.77
CA ALA A 89 -2.66 2.07 -19.11
C ALA A 89 -2.56 0.58 -18.83
N PRO A 90 -1.35 0.00 -18.85
CA PRO A 90 -1.15 -1.38 -18.44
C PRO A 90 -1.72 -1.62 -17.03
N ALA A 91 -2.35 -2.77 -16.85
CA ALA A 91 -2.87 -3.17 -15.55
C ALA A 91 -1.71 -3.47 -14.59
N VAL A 92 -1.57 -2.67 -13.53
CA VAL A 92 -0.49 -2.79 -12.54
C VAL A 92 -1.06 -2.65 -11.14
N SER A 93 -0.77 -3.61 -10.26
CA SER A 93 -0.97 -3.46 -8.83
C SER A 93 0.16 -2.61 -8.22
N ASN A 94 -0.14 -1.79 -7.22
CA ASN A 94 0.85 -1.01 -6.48
C ASN A 94 0.44 -0.88 -5.02
N VAL A 95 0.94 -1.77 -4.17
CA VAL A 95 0.61 -1.77 -2.76
C VAL A 95 1.59 -0.92 -1.98
N THR A 96 1.05 0.06 -1.27
CA THR A 96 1.76 0.91 -0.30
C THR A 96 1.36 0.55 1.11
N ARG A 97 2.16 0.94 2.10
CA ARG A 97 1.86 0.73 3.53
C ARG A 97 1.88 2.03 4.32
N ASP A 98 1.02 2.12 5.32
CA ASP A 98 0.95 3.22 6.28
C ASP A 98 0.72 2.66 7.70
N PRO A 99 1.57 2.99 8.70
CA PRO A 99 2.77 3.82 8.57
C PRO A 99 3.90 3.16 7.74
N LYS A 100 4.75 3.99 7.14
CA LYS A 100 5.91 3.52 6.34
C LYS A 100 6.99 2.88 7.21
N ASP A 101 7.17 3.45 8.41
CA ASP A 101 8.07 2.89 9.41
C ASP A 101 7.41 1.68 10.07
N GLY A 102 8.22 0.71 10.48
CA GLY A 102 7.73 -0.47 11.18
C GLY A 102 7.24 -0.12 12.59
N PRO A 103 6.38 -0.97 13.19
CA PRO A 103 5.91 -0.81 14.56
C PRO A 103 7.06 -0.86 15.56
N ASP A 104 7.17 0.18 16.40
CA ASP A 104 8.03 0.19 17.58
C ASP A 104 7.14 0.19 18.84
N PHE A 105 7.31 -0.82 19.67
CA PHE A 105 6.55 -0.98 20.91
C PHE A 105 7.26 -0.38 22.13
N GLY A 106 8.39 0.33 21.91
CA GLY A 106 9.15 0.96 22.97
C GLY A 106 9.83 -0.04 23.91
N THR A 107 9.82 0.29 25.20
CA THR A 107 10.54 -0.47 26.22
C THR A 107 9.57 -1.09 27.22
N LEU A 108 9.73 -2.40 27.45
CA LEU A 108 9.08 -3.18 28.49
C LEU A 108 10.11 -3.55 29.57
N VAL A 109 9.63 -4.01 30.72
CA VAL A 109 10.47 -4.57 31.79
C VAL A 109 10.19 -6.06 31.91
N ASP A 110 11.23 -6.88 32.02
CA ASP A 110 11.09 -8.34 32.15
C ASP A 110 10.12 -8.71 33.28
N GLY A 111 9.26 -9.69 32.98
CA GLY A 111 8.15 -10.05 33.85
C GLY A 111 6.89 -9.21 33.67
N TYR A 112 6.81 -8.39 32.59
CA TYR A 112 5.58 -7.68 32.27
C TYR A 112 4.40 -8.65 32.05
N THR A 113 3.23 -8.25 32.52
CA THR A 113 1.98 -9.02 32.40
C THR A 113 0.97 -8.35 31.48
N GLU A 114 1.13 -7.04 31.28
CA GLU A 114 0.28 -6.27 30.37
C GLU A 114 1.00 -6.06 29.04
N LEU A 115 0.34 -6.42 27.95
CA LEU A 115 0.85 -6.20 26.60
C LEU A 115 0.60 -4.75 26.17
N PRO A 116 1.55 -4.12 25.48
CA PRO A 116 1.26 -2.87 24.78
C PRO A 116 0.14 -3.09 23.77
N ALA A 117 -0.61 -2.04 23.46
CA ALA A 117 -1.66 -2.12 22.46
C ALA A 117 -1.12 -2.62 21.11
N SER A 118 -1.88 -3.45 20.43
CA SER A 118 -1.55 -3.89 19.08
C SER A 118 -1.46 -2.68 18.14
N GLN A 119 -0.51 -2.71 17.20
CA GLN A 119 -0.36 -1.70 16.17
C GLN A 119 -0.90 -2.21 14.83
N THR A 120 -1.44 -1.30 14.05
CA THR A 120 -2.09 -1.60 12.78
C THR A 120 -1.32 -0.96 11.64
N ILE A 121 -1.05 -1.75 10.61
CA ILE A 121 -0.48 -1.29 9.35
C ILE A 121 -1.55 -1.44 8.26
N THR A 122 -1.85 -0.36 7.58
CA THR A 122 -2.78 -0.34 6.45
C THR A 122 -2.02 -0.56 5.16
N LEU A 123 -2.41 -1.56 4.39
CA LEU A 123 -1.91 -1.81 3.04
C LEU A 123 -2.94 -1.29 2.05
N THR A 124 -2.57 -0.34 1.20
CA THR A 124 -3.46 0.26 0.20
C THR A 124 -2.98 -0.10 -1.20
N ASN A 125 -3.86 -0.63 -2.04
CA ASN A 125 -3.55 -0.83 -3.45
C ASN A 125 -3.86 0.45 -4.24
N GLU A 126 -2.83 1.23 -4.53
CA GLU A 126 -2.90 2.47 -5.31
C GLU A 126 -2.78 2.22 -6.83
N GLY A 127 -2.64 0.97 -7.25
CA GLY A 127 -2.58 0.58 -8.66
C GLY A 127 -3.94 0.58 -9.34
N ASN A 128 -3.95 0.32 -10.65
CA ASN A 128 -5.17 0.20 -11.46
C ASN A 128 -5.61 -1.26 -11.72
N ALA A 129 -4.92 -2.22 -11.10
CA ALA A 129 -5.27 -3.64 -11.11
C ALA A 129 -5.31 -4.21 -9.69
N ASP A 130 -6.00 -5.32 -9.51
CA ASP A 130 -6.08 -6.03 -8.24
C ASP A 130 -4.70 -6.56 -7.82
N ALA A 131 -4.37 -6.46 -6.53
CA ALA A 131 -3.18 -7.03 -5.92
C ALA A 131 -3.55 -8.33 -5.19
N VAL A 132 -2.84 -9.42 -5.46
CA VAL A 132 -3.00 -10.69 -4.74
C VAL A 132 -1.89 -10.81 -3.70
N LEU A 133 -2.22 -10.59 -2.44
CA LEU A 133 -1.27 -10.59 -1.33
C LEU A 133 -1.16 -11.98 -0.71
N SER A 134 0.09 -12.45 -0.54
CA SER A 134 0.41 -13.73 0.08
C SER A 134 0.18 -13.71 1.60
N ASP A 135 0.30 -14.87 2.24
CA ASP A 135 0.53 -14.94 3.68
C ASP A 135 1.83 -14.22 4.06
N ALA A 136 1.88 -13.73 5.29
CA ALA A 136 3.07 -13.09 5.83
C ALA A 136 4.11 -14.15 6.22
N VAL A 137 5.35 -13.96 5.77
CA VAL A 137 6.48 -14.85 6.10
C VAL A 137 7.40 -14.13 7.10
N SER A 138 7.57 -14.73 8.28
CA SER A 138 8.48 -14.21 9.30
C SER A 138 9.95 -14.46 8.94
N SER A 139 10.82 -13.49 9.24
CA SER A 139 12.27 -13.62 9.10
C SER A 139 12.90 -14.69 10.00
N THR A 140 12.19 -15.10 11.05
CA THR A 140 12.62 -16.18 11.97
C THR A 140 12.15 -17.57 11.51
N GLY A 141 11.30 -17.64 10.48
CA GLY A 141 10.70 -18.87 9.97
C GLY A 141 9.52 -19.41 10.80
N ALA A 142 9.14 -18.73 11.87
CA ALA A 142 7.96 -19.10 12.67
C ALA A 142 6.68 -18.67 11.96
N ALA A 143 5.73 -19.58 11.77
CA ALA A 143 4.50 -19.33 10.98
C ALA A 143 3.63 -18.18 11.53
N GLN A 144 3.67 -17.93 12.85
CA GLN A 144 2.94 -16.84 13.51
C GLN A 144 3.88 -15.78 14.14
N GLY A 145 5.16 -15.79 13.74
CA GLY A 145 6.19 -14.99 14.38
C GLY A 145 6.78 -15.65 15.64
N GLN A 146 8.03 -15.30 15.94
CA GLN A 146 8.75 -15.77 17.12
C GLN A 146 8.54 -14.83 18.30
N TYR A 147 8.64 -13.53 18.09
CA TYR A 147 8.59 -12.49 19.13
C TYR A 147 7.30 -11.67 19.10
N PHE A 148 6.56 -11.73 18.02
CA PHE A 148 5.31 -10.99 17.83
C PHE A 148 4.19 -11.92 17.38
N ASP A 149 2.97 -11.61 17.79
CA ASP A 149 1.75 -12.18 17.24
C ASP A 149 1.22 -11.27 16.14
N ILE A 150 0.76 -11.86 15.03
CA ILE A 150 0.20 -11.14 13.89
C ILE A 150 -1.25 -11.57 13.62
N THR A 151 -2.05 -10.64 13.11
CA THR A 151 -3.34 -10.95 12.49
C THR A 151 -3.25 -10.53 11.03
N TRP A 152 -3.10 -11.53 10.17
CA TRP A 152 -3.03 -11.39 8.72
C TRP A 152 -3.45 -12.67 8.04
N GLN A 153 -4.04 -12.53 6.85
CA GLN A 153 -4.40 -13.64 5.98
C GLN A 153 -4.23 -13.22 4.52
N ALA A 154 -3.74 -14.13 3.69
CA ALA A 154 -3.63 -13.91 2.24
C ALA A 154 -4.98 -13.49 1.64
N GLN A 155 -4.98 -12.46 0.80
CA GLN A 155 -6.19 -11.90 0.22
C GLN A 155 -5.94 -11.11 -1.05
N THR A 156 -7.01 -10.91 -1.83
CA THR A 156 -6.99 -9.97 -2.96
C THR A 156 -7.46 -8.60 -2.50
N VAL A 157 -6.65 -7.57 -2.80
CA VAL A 157 -6.96 -6.16 -2.53
C VAL A 157 -7.22 -5.47 -3.86
N LYS A 158 -8.46 -5.08 -4.11
CA LYS A 158 -8.85 -4.41 -5.35
C LYS A 158 -8.17 -3.07 -5.50
N SER A 159 -8.12 -2.57 -6.74
CA SER A 159 -7.67 -1.21 -7.02
C SER A 159 -8.43 -0.19 -6.15
N GLY A 160 -7.70 0.62 -5.38
CA GLY A 160 -8.22 1.62 -4.43
C GLY A 160 -8.62 1.08 -3.06
N ASP A 161 -8.69 -0.24 -2.85
CA ASP A 161 -9.07 -0.85 -1.59
C ASP A 161 -7.89 -0.97 -0.62
N LYS A 162 -8.20 -1.34 0.63
CA LYS A 162 -7.26 -1.48 1.74
C LYS A 162 -7.35 -2.84 2.39
N ALA A 163 -6.21 -3.30 2.92
CA ALA A 163 -6.11 -4.45 3.82
C ALA A 163 -5.43 -4.05 5.12
N ILE A 164 -5.73 -4.75 6.19
CA ILE A 164 -5.24 -4.45 7.54
C ILE A 164 -4.32 -5.58 8.01
N PHE A 165 -3.11 -5.23 8.41
CA PHE A 165 -2.16 -6.08 9.12
C PHE A 165 -2.04 -5.58 10.55
N THR A 166 -2.23 -6.46 11.54
CA THR A 166 -2.12 -6.11 12.96
C THR A 166 -1.01 -6.91 13.60
N ILE A 167 -0.25 -6.30 14.51
CA ILE A 167 0.90 -6.89 15.17
C ILE A 167 0.98 -6.45 16.63
N GLN A 168 1.45 -7.36 17.51
CA GLN A 168 1.62 -7.13 18.94
C GLN A 168 2.79 -7.97 19.47
N PRO A 169 3.62 -7.49 20.43
CA PRO A 169 4.62 -8.32 21.07
C PRO A 169 3.99 -9.49 21.82
N LYS A 170 4.70 -10.64 21.87
CA LYS A 170 4.29 -11.77 22.69
C LYS A 170 4.53 -11.50 24.16
N VAL A 171 3.79 -12.22 25.01
CA VAL A 171 4.05 -12.29 26.46
C VAL A 171 5.38 -13.00 26.74
N ASN A 172 5.96 -12.74 27.91
CA ASN A 172 7.12 -13.46 28.45
C ASN A 172 8.41 -13.34 27.60
N LEU A 173 8.60 -12.28 26.85
CA LEU A 173 9.91 -11.93 26.33
C LEU A 173 10.79 -11.51 27.54
N THR A 174 11.97 -12.09 27.64
CA THR A 174 12.90 -11.82 28.74
C THR A 174 13.82 -10.65 28.44
N ALA A 175 14.47 -10.10 29.48
CA ALA A 175 15.44 -9.03 29.28
C ALA A 175 16.54 -9.43 28.31
N ASN A 176 16.86 -8.55 27.36
CA ASN A 176 17.88 -8.76 26.35
C ASN A 176 18.65 -7.47 26.08
N ALA A 177 19.97 -7.59 25.85
CA ALA A 177 20.85 -6.46 25.57
C ALA A 177 20.53 -5.74 24.24
N THR A 178 19.86 -6.44 23.31
CA THR A 178 19.43 -5.88 22.04
C THR A 178 17.92 -5.97 21.90
N PRO A 179 17.26 -5.03 21.21
CA PRO A 179 15.83 -5.11 20.93
C PRO A 179 15.46 -6.41 20.21
N TYR A 180 14.33 -6.98 20.55
CA TYR A 180 13.70 -8.02 19.75
C TYR A 180 13.21 -7.38 18.46
N THR A 181 13.68 -7.92 17.33
CA THR A 181 13.34 -7.44 16.00
C THR A 181 12.88 -8.61 15.14
N GLU A 182 11.76 -8.42 14.44
CA GLU A 182 11.25 -9.43 13.51
C GLU A 182 10.63 -8.75 12.29
N THR A 183 10.89 -9.29 11.10
CA THR A 183 10.35 -8.79 9.85
C THR A 183 9.36 -9.80 9.29
N PHE A 184 8.16 -9.33 8.98
CA PHE A 184 7.13 -10.07 8.27
C PHE A 184 7.08 -9.57 6.83
N THR A 185 7.24 -10.46 5.86
CA THR A 185 7.19 -10.12 4.44
C THR A 185 5.92 -10.64 3.82
N ILE A 186 5.10 -9.74 3.28
CA ILE A 186 3.96 -10.03 2.43
C ILE A 186 4.40 -9.80 0.98
N THR A 187 4.02 -10.69 0.06
CA THR A 187 4.35 -10.54 -1.36
C THR A 187 3.08 -10.27 -2.15
N ASP A 188 3.09 -9.21 -2.95
CA ASP A 188 2.11 -9.05 -4.02
C ASP A 188 2.49 -9.98 -5.17
N THR A 189 1.79 -11.11 -5.27
CA THR A 189 2.07 -12.15 -6.26
C THR A 189 1.69 -11.74 -7.68
N THR A 190 0.91 -10.66 -7.85
CA THR A 190 0.54 -10.11 -9.16
C THR A 190 1.76 -9.52 -9.89
N ASN A 191 2.67 -8.89 -9.14
CA ASN A 191 3.86 -8.23 -9.69
C ASN A 191 5.18 -8.69 -9.06
N GLY A 192 5.15 -9.59 -8.06
CA GLY A 192 6.31 -10.11 -7.35
C GLY A 192 6.92 -9.13 -6.32
N LYS A 193 6.27 -8.01 -6.02
CA LYS A 193 6.79 -6.99 -5.09
C LYS A 193 6.63 -7.44 -3.64
N SER A 194 7.72 -7.40 -2.89
CA SER A 194 7.73 -7.67 -1.45
C SER A 194 7.41 -6.43 -0.62
N ILE A 195 6.64 -6.62 0.44
CA ILE A 195 6.20 -5.59 1.39
C ILE A 195 6.68 -6.04 2.78
N PRO A 196 7.89 -5.63 3.20
CA PRO A 196 8.42 -5.98 4.52
C PRO A 196 7.81 -5.08 5.60
N ILE A 197 7.47 -5.66 6.75
CA ILE A 197 6.98 -5.01 7.96
C ILE A 197 7.89 -5.43 9.10
N THR A 198 8.73 -4.53 9.61
CA THR A 198 9.69 -4.82 10.68
C THR A 198 9.17 -4.26 11.99
N ALA A 199 8.99 -5.09 13.01
CA ALA A 199 8.58 -4.70 14.34
C ALA A 199 9.75 -4.79 15.32
N THR A 200 9.75 -3.89 16.32
CA THR A 200 10.77 -3.85 17.38
C THR A 200 10.13 -3.68 18.76
N VAL A 201 10.74 -4.30 19.77
CA VAL A 201 10.44 -4.07 21.20
C VAL A 201 11.70 -4.29 22.02
N THR A 202 11.96 -3.42 22.97
CA THR A 202 13.07 -3.57 23.94
C THR A 202 12.52 -4.14 25.23
N VAL A 203 13.21 -5.12 25.84
CA VAL A 203 12.86 -5.64 27.17
C VAL A 203 14.07 -5.50 28.08
N ASN A 204 13.95 -4.65 29.08
CA ASN A 204 15.02 -4.37 30.06
C ASN A 204 14.88 -5.26 31.30
N SER A 205 16.00 -5.51 31.98
CA SER A 205 15.97 -6.13 33.32
C SER A 205 15.27 -5.20 34.32
N PRO A 206 14.58 -5.77 35.34
CA PRO A 206 14.08 -4.99 36.44
C PRO A 206 15.23 -4.29 37.18
N ASP A 207 15.08 -3.01 37.43
CA ASP A 207 16.04 -2.21 38.21
C ASP A 207 15.29 -1.48 39.35
N PRO A 208 15.41 -1.94 40.60
CA PRO A 208 14.81 -1.30 41.76
C PRO A 208 15.73 -0.23 42.37
N SER A 209 16.30 0.64 41.61
CA SER A 209 17.26 1.66 42.08
C SER A 209 16.61 2.75 42.93
N LEU A 210 17.05 2.90 44.15
CA LEU A 210 16.60 3.93 45.11
C LEU A 210 17.71 4.94 45.42
N ASP A 211 17.35 6.19 45.52
CA ASP A 211 18.19 7.28 45.99
C ASP A 211 17.55 7.98 47.19
N VAL A 212 18.36 8.44 48.12
CA VAL A 212 17.91 9.12 49.33
C VAL A 212 18.56 10.50 49.41
N SER A 213 17.74 11.54 49.46
CA SER A 213 18.24 12.90 49.67
C SER A 213 18.72 13.10 51.11
N GLY A 214 19.95 13.61 51.29
CA GLY A 214 20.51 13.84 52.60
C GLY A 214 21.05 12.57 53.27
N GLN A 215 22.35 12.31 53.07
CA GLN A 215 23.01 11.11 53.64
C GLN A 215 23.20 11.18 55.14
N LEU A 216 23.05 12.35 55.77
CA LEU A 216 23.16 12.57 57.20
C LEU A 216 21.98 13.41 57.68
N ILE A 217 21.18 12.82 58.59
CA ILE A 217 20.19 13.58 59.34
C ILE A 217 20.81 13.97 60.69
N ASP A 218 21.17 15.26 60.79
CA ASP A 218 21.79 15.80 62.00
C ASP A 218 20.77 16.65 62.77
N PHE A 219 20.46 16.24 64.01
CA PHE A 219 19.56 16.96 64.88
C PHE A 219 20.34 17.89 65.82
N ALA A 220 21.30 18.56 65.48
CA ALA A 220 22.02 19.50 66.30
C ALA A 220 22.06 19.18 67.84
N ALA A 221 23.03 19.65 68.55
CA ALA A 221 23.16 19.35 69.98
C ALA A 221 21.98 19.95 70.80
N ALA A 222 21.27 19.11 71.54
CA ALA A 222 20.22 19.54 72.46
C ALA A 222 20.68 19.48 73.93
N LYS A 223 20.25 20.45 74.74
CA LYS A 223 20.55 20.49 76.19
C LYS A 223 19.61 19.51 76.92
N LYS A 224 20.09 18.92 78.02
CA LYS A 224 19.28 18.09 78.89
C LYS A 224 17.96 18.79 79.29
N GLY A 225 16.82 18.15 79.09
CA GLY A 225 15.51 18.71 79.41
C GLY A 225 14.87 19.49 78.25
N TYR A 226 15.35 19.34 76.99
CA TYR A 226 14.67 19.90 75.81
C TYR A 226 13.25 19.36 75.70
N SER A 227 12.29 20.15 75.22
CA SER A 227 10.89 19.79 75.11
C SER A 227 10.53 19.09 73.79
N GLU A 228 11.12 19.53 72.68
CA GLU A 228 10.86 18.98 71.35
C GLU A 228 12.01 19.37 70.39
N ILE A 229 12.36 18.46 69.51
CA ILE A 229 13.25 18.74 68.36
C ILE A 229 12.41 18.66 67.09
N ALA A 230 12.51 19.65 66.26
CA ALA A 230 11.80 19.68 65.01
C ALA A 230 12.13 18.45 64.11
N PRO A 231 11.15 17.81 63.56
CA PRO A 231 11.38 16.66 62.68
C PRO A 231 12.17 17.04 61.46
N GLN A 232 13.02 16.16 61.00
CA GLN A 232 13.76 16.29 59.76
C GLN A 232 13.10 15.42 58.69
N GLN A 233 13.15 15.90 57.48
CA GLN A 233 12.57 15.18 56.34
C GLN A 233 13.68 14.78 55.36
N PHE A 234 13.53 13.62 54.78
CA PHE A 234 14.32 13.18 53.63
C PHE A 234 13.40 12.63 52.57
N THR A 235 13.84 12.65 51.36
CA THR A 235 13.08 12.11 50.22
C THR A 235 13.75 10.85 49.75
N VAL A 236 12.97 9.80 49.52
CA VAL A 236 13.39 8.59 48.82
C VAL A 236 12.85 8.68 47.41
N THR A 237 13.73 8.58 46.44
CA THR A 237 13.38 8.63 45.01
C THR A 237 13.65 7.27 44.41
N ASN A 238 12.66 6.74 43.68
CA ASN A 238 12.86 5.55 42.86
C ASN A 238 13.34 6.00 41.47
N ASN A 239 14.62 5.77 41.19
CA ASN A 239 15.26 6.04 39.90
C ASN A 239 15.28 4.81 38.99
N GLY A 240 14.72 3.70 39.43
CA GLY A 240 14.64 2.45 38.70
C GLY A 240 13.43 2.39 37.75
N ASN A 241 13.28 1.25 37.09
CA ASN A 241 12.22 1.00 36.11
C ASN A 241 11.11 0.08 36.62
N VAL A 242 11.12 -0.28 37.92
CA VAL A 242 10.09 -1.08 38.58
C VAL A 242 9.55 -0.40 39.83
N THR A 243 8.32 -0.73 40.21
CA THR A 243 7.72 -0.25 41.45
C THR A 243 8.44 -0.88 42.66
N VAL A 244 8.78 -0.06 43.64
CA VAL A 244 9.39 -0.51 44.91
C VAL A 244 8.42 -0.22 46.03
N THR A 245 8.15 -1.21 46.86
CA THR A 245 7.38 -1.05 48.11
C THR A 245 8.35 -0.87 49.27
N LEU A 246 8.24 0.24 49.98
CA LEU A 246 9.02 0.47 51.21
C LEU A 246 8.22 -0.04 52.42
N GLU A 247 8.86 -0.86 53.22
CA GLU A 247 8.28 -1.31 54.50
C GLU A 247 8.50 -0.25 55.57
N GLN A 248 7.62 -0.20 56.57
CA GLN A 248 7.80 0.67 57.71
C GLN A 248 9.03 0.19 58.49
N PRO A 249 10.01 1.09 58.81
CA PRO A 249 11.16 0.68 59.59
C PRO A 249 10.72 0.16 60.98
N ALA A 250 11.31 -0.93 61.41
CA ALA A 250 11.17 -1.40 62.79
C ALA A 250 11.93 -0.45 63.73
N LEU A 251 11.24 0.01 64.78
CA LEU A 251 11.82 0.84 65.84
C LEU A 251 12.50 -0.01 66.88
#